data_fab3533a2094c6c3bbf8a0e5db788b8d
#
_entry.id   fab3533a2094c6c3bbf8a0e5db788b8d
#
_cell.length_a   1.000
_cell.length_b   1.000
_cell.length_c   1.000
_cell.angle_alpha   90.00
_cell.angle_beta   90.00
_cell.angle_gamma   90.00
#
_symmetry.space_group_name_H-M   'P 1'
#
loop_
_entity.id
_entity.type
_entity.pdbx_description
1 polymer ?
#
loop_
_entity_poly.entity_id
_entity_poly.type
_entity_poly.pdbx_seq_one_letter_code
_entity_poly.pdbx_strand_id
1 'polypeptide(L)' 'MAKLPVVTGDKVVKAFSKVGWIVARQKGSHIIMVKEGSPVILTIPVHKNKPVKRGTLRDLIKDAGLTVEEFCRLL' A
#
# COMPACT_ATOMS: atom_id res chain seq x y z
N MET A 1 14.49 14.90 -1.47
CA MET A 1 13.58 13.81 -1.89
C MET A 1 13.47 12.76 -0.81
N ALA A 2 12.25 12.32 -0.53
CA ALA A 2 12.04 11.28 0.46
C ALA A 2 12.52 9.94 -0.09
N LYS A 3 13.17 9.15 0.76
CA LYS A 3 13.56 7.80 0.42
C LYS A 3 12.37 6.87 0.58
N LEU A 4 12.28 5.88 -0.30
CA LEU A 4 11.27 4.84 -0.20
C LEU A 4 11.50 4.05 1.09
N PRO A 5 10.51 3.95 1.99
CA PRO A 5 10.69 3.24 3.26
C PRO A 5 10.73 1.73 3.06
N VAL A 6 11.33 1.04 4.01
CA VAL A 6 11.29 -0.43 4.07
C VAL A 6 10.17 -0.81 5.03
N VAL A 7 9.07 -1.33 4.50
CA VAL A 7 7.87 -1.64 5.28
C VAL A 7 7.28 -2.97 4.88
N THR A 8 6.65 -3.63 5.85
CA THR A 8 5.93 -4.87 5.59
C THR A 8 4.56 -4.57 4.97
N GLY A 9 3.95 -5.57 4.33
CA GLY A 9 2.67 -5.38 3.66
C GLY A 9 1.54 -4.97 4.59
N ASP A 10 1.51 -5.49 5.81
CA ASP A 10 0.50 -5.11 6.79
C ASP A 10 0.58 -3.62 7.17
N LYS A 11 1.79 -3.08 7.24
CA LYS A 11 1.97 -1.64 7.50
C LYS A 11 1.53 -0.80 6.30
N VAL A 12 1.76 -1.31 5.09
CA VAL A 12 1.30 -0.64 3.87
C VAL A 12 -0.22 -0.58 3.84
N VAL A 13 -0.90 -1.69 4.16
CA VAL A 13 -2.36 -1.73 4.25
C VAL A 13 -2.87 -0.71 5.27
N LYS A 14 -2.24 -0.67 6.43
CA LYS A 14 -2.61 0.26 7.49
C LYS A 14 -2.45 1.72 7.05
N ALA A 15 -1.36 2.02 6.38
CA ALA A 15 -1.10 3.38 5.88
C ALA A 15 -2.17 3.81 4.87
N PHE A 16 -2.47 2.96 3.89
CA PHE A 16 -3.47 3.29 2.88
C PHE A 16 -4.87 3.42 3.48
N SER A 17 -5.19 2.63 4.51
CA SER A 17 -6.51 2.72 5.14
C SER A 17 -6.75 4.09 5.79
N LYS A 18 -5.69 4.81 6.13
CA LYS A 18 -5.80 6.15 6.70
C LYS A 18 -6.25 7.20 5.68
N VAL A 19 -6.15 6.90 4.39
CA VAL A 19 -6.53 7.83 3.33
C VAL A 19 -7.69 7.29 2.48
N GLY A 20 -8.50 6.43 3.06
CA GLY A 20 -9.75 6.00 2.44
C GLY A 20 -9.73 4.68 1.70
N TRP A 21 -8.59 4.00 1.65
CA TRP A 21 -8.54 2.67 1.05
C TRP A 21 -9.08 1.65 2.03
N ILE A 22 -9.88 0.71 1.55
CA ILE A 22 -10.47 -0.34 2.37
C ILE A 22 -10.11 -1.71 1.81
N VAL A 23 -9.99 -2.68 2.69
CA VAL A 23 -9.73 -4.07 2.29
C VAL A 23 -11.02 -4.65 1.72
N ALA A 24 -10.99 -4.97 0.42
CA ALA A 24 -12.12 -5.61 -0.24
C ALA A 24 -12.12 -7.12 0.00
N ARG A 25 -10.93 -7.73 -0.08
CA ARG A 25 -10.78 -9.16 0.17
C ARG A 25 -9.30 -9.49 0.31
N GLN A 26 -9.02 -10.68 0.80
CA GLN A 26 -7.67 -11.24 0.86
C GLN A 26 -7.66 -12.55 0.07
N LYS A 27 -6.68 -12.68 -0.80
CA LYS A 27 -6.49 -13.90 -1.58
C LYS A 27 -5.08 -14.40 -1.34
N GLY A 28 -4.95 -15.45 -0.52
CA GLY A 28 -3.65 -15.94 -0.11
C GLY A 28 -2.85 -14.87 0.61
N SER A 29 -1.66 -14.57 0.11
CA SER A 29 -0.79 -13.54 0.69
C SER A 29 -1.00 -12.17 0.05
N HIS A 30 -2.07 -12.00 -0.74
CA HIS A 30 -2.37 -10.71 -1.38
C HIS A 30 -3.64 -10.11 -0.77
N ILE A 31 -3.54 -8.85 -0.34
CA ILE A 31 -4.68 -8.10 0.17
C ILE A 31 -5.11 -7.13 -0.94
N ILE A 32 -6.39 -7.20 -1.29
CA ILE A 32 -6.96 -6.33 -2.33
C ILE A 32 -7.62 -5.15 -1.65
N MET A 33 -7.19 -3.95 -1.99
CA MET A 33 -7.78 -2.72 -1.45
C MET A 33 -8.45 -1.92 -2.54
N VAL A 34 -9.58 -1.30 -2.20
CA VAL A 34 -10.34 -0.45 -3.09
C VAL A 34 -10.65 0.86 -2.38
N LYS A 35 -10.93 1.90 -3.16
CA LYS A 35 -11.29 3.19 -2.63
C LYS A 35 -12.52 3.71 -3.37
N GLU A 36 -13.50 4.21 -2.63
CA GLU A 36 -14.71 4.77 -3.21
C GLU A 36 -14.36 5.89 -4.18
N GLY A 37 -14.95 5.86 -5.36
CA GLY A 37 -14.72 6.87 -6.38
C GLY A 37 -13.46 6.64 -7.21
N SER A 38 -12.69 5.60 -6.93
CA SER A 38 -11.47 5.29 -7.69
C SER A 38 -11.64 3.98 -8.46
N PRO A 39 -11.30 3.96 -9.76
CA PRO A 39 -11.30 2.71 -10.52
C PRO A 39 -10.05 1.86 -10.25
N VAL A 40 -9.10 2.39 -9.52
CA VAL A 40 -7.84 1.70 -9.24
C VAL A 40 -8.03 0.67 -8.13
N ILE A 41 -7.43 -0.50 -8.30
CA ILE A 41 -7.40 -1.56 -7.30
C ILE A 41 -5.96 -1.77 -6.89
N LEU A 42 -5.70 -1.77 -5.59
CA LEU A 42 -4.36 -2.04 -5.06
C LEU A 42 -4.26 -3.50 -4.64
N THR A 43 -3.22 -4.18 -5.06
CA THR A 43 -2.91 -5.55 -4.65
C THR A 43 -1.63 -5.51 -3.84
N ILE A 44 -1.74 -5.72 -2.54
CA ILE A 44 -0.62 -5.58 -1.62
C ILE A 44 -0.14 -6.95 -1.18
N PRO A 45 1.11 -7.33 -1.51
CA PRO A 45 1.66 -8.60 -1.04
C PRO A 45 1.97 -8.50 0.44
N VAL A 46 1.45 -9.43 1.22
CA VAL A 46 1.67 -9.49 2.66
C VAL A 46 2.31 -10.82 2.99
N HIS A 47 3.63 -10.80 3.15
CA HIS A 47 4.40 -11.96 3.59
C HIS A 47 4.88 -11.69 5.00
N LYS A 48 4.65 -12.63 5.90
CA LYS A 48 5.02 -12.49 7.30
C LYS A 48 6.50 -12.13 7.43
N ASN A 49 6.76 -11.04 8.15
CA ASN A 49 8.12 -10.56 8.45
C ASN A 49 8.98 -10.21 7.24
N LYS A 50 8.36 -10.01 6.07
CA LYS A 50 9.10 -9.61 4.87
C LYS A 50 8.59 -8.27 4.36
N PRO A 51 9.50 -7.34 4.03
CA PRO A 51 9.09 -6.05 3.48
C PRO A 51 8.58 -6.20 2.05
N VAL A 52 7.73 -5.29 1.65
CA VAL A 52 7.27 -5.19 0.27
C VAL A 52 8.46 -4.77 -0.59
N LYS A 53 8.61 -5.39 -1.75
CA LYS A 53 9.69 -5.05 -2.68
C LYS A 53 9.60 -3.58 -3.09
N ARG A 54 10.75 -2.94 -3.25
CA ARG A 54 10.82 -1.50 -3.53
C ARG A 54 10.02 -1.09 -4.76
N GLY A 55 10.18 -1.82 -5.87
CA GLY A 55 9.45 -1.50 -7.10
C GLY A 55 7.95 -1.65 -6.92
N THR A 56 7.52 -2.70 -6.23
CA THR A 56 6.12 -2.94 -5.94
C THR A 56 5.55 -1.82 -5.06
N LEU A 57 6.29 -1.44 -4.02
CA LEU A 57 5.85 -0.37 -3.11
C LEU A 57 5.73 0.96 -3.85
N ARG A 58 6.70 1.29 -4.69
CA ARG A 58 6.67 2.52 -5.49
C ARG A 58 5.43 2.56 -6.37
N ASP A 59 5.13 1.45 -7.04
CA ASP A 59 3.95 1.38 -7.92
C ASP A 59 2.65 1.52 -7.12
N LEU A 60 2.57 0.90 -5.96
CA LEU A 60 1.40 1.01 -5.10
C LEU A 60 1.17 2.45 -4.64
N ILE A 61 2.22 3.12 -4.22
CA ILE A 61 2.14 4.52 -3.78
C ILE A 61 1.66 5.40 -4.93
N LYS A 62 2.22 5.19 -6.12
CA LYS A 62 1.84 5.94 -7.31
C LYS A 62 0.39 5.68 -7.69
N ASP A 63 -0.02 4.42 -7.69
CA ASP A 63 -1.39 4.03 -8.04
C ASP A 63 -2.39 4.56 -7.02
N ALA A 64 -1.99 4.71 -5.78
CA ALA A 64 -2.83 5.30 -4.73
C ALA A 64 -2.94 6.82 -4.85
N GLY A 65 -2.21 7.43 -5.79
CA GLY A 65 -2.25 8.88 -5.98
C GLY A 65 -1.43 9.65 -4.96
N LEU A 66 -0.46 9.00 -4.32
CA LEU A 66 0.35 9.61 -3.28
C LEU A 66 1.79 9.83 -3.75
N THR A 67 2.45 10.78 -3.10
CA THR A 67 3.91 10.88 -3.19
C THR A 67 4.52 9.99 -2.11
N VAL A 68 5.81 9.70 -2.26
CA VAL A 68 6.54 8.93 -1.24
C VAL A 68 6.49 9.65 0.11
N GLU A 69 6.63 10.98 0.09
CA GLU A 69 6.55 11.79 1.32
C GLU A 69 5.20 11.68 2.00
N GLU A 70 4.13 11.75 1.22
CA GLU A 70 2.77 11.61 1.76
C GLU A 70 2.58 10.23 2.37
N PHE A 71 3.05 9.20 1.68
CA PHE A 71 2.96 7.83 2.20
C PHE A 71 3.72 7.68 3.52
N CYS A 72 4.93 8.22 3.60
CA CYS A 72 5.74 8.15 4.82
C CYS A 72 5.06 8.79 6.03
N ARG A 73 4.28 9.84 5.80
CA ARG A 73 3.53 10.50 6.88
C ARG A 73 2.41 9.64 7.44
N LEU A 74 2.01 8.61 6.69
CA LEU A 74 0.95 7.69 7.12
C LEU A 74 1.48 6.51 7.93
N LEU A 75 2.78 6.34 7.97
CA LEU A 75 3.40 5.24 8.70
C LEU A 75 3.46 5.48 10.21
#